data_b8d570b318c2725f0c422c25229e51c4
#
_entry.id   b8d570b318c2725f0c422c25229e51c4
#
_cell.length_a   1.000
_cell.length_b   1.000
_cell.length_c   1.000
_cell.angle_alpha   90.00
_cell.angle_beta   90.00
_cell.angle_gamma   90.00
#
_symmetry.space_group_name_H-M   'P 1'
#
loop_
_entity.id
_entity.type
_entity.pdbx_description
1 polymer ?
#
loop_
_entity_poly.entity_id
_entity_poly.type
_entity_poly.pdbx_seq_one_letter_code
_entity_poly.pdbx_strand_id
1 'polypeptide(L)'
;MKLSNRGLIPVIFGLLAMQSPRSEAVTPGSVPFMPNNHGKSITTPTAWGASNNVVFVGAGGTSPSPYYHSSDGAAVVGFGVGDPVKNLALTCTLISIDLTQWQEYSSAFHLYRDLGDGGAVGVGVENVMLTSGGDSGKSLYVVYSRGVQNENFFNKNTNATKLHYSVGAGTGRFGEKSPEDIASGKGKNGTYVFGNISYEIADSFNLITDWNGLNLNAGVSKTFSIGTIPFSLSFGVADLTKNSGDGSRFVFAGGYGFKL
;
A
#
# COMPACT_ATOMS: atom_id res chain seq x y z
N MET A 1 25.80 3.72 27.87
CA MET A 1 24.46 3.38 27.41
C MET A 1 24.32 4.06 26.05
N LYS A 2 24.58 3.31 24.96
CA LYS A 2 24.46 3.84 23.58
C LYS A 2 23.01 3.69 23.18
N LEU A 3 22.27 4.78 23.13
CA LEU A 3 20.97 4.86 22.47
C LEU A 3 21.21 4.62 20.97
N SER A 4 20.78 3.46 20.48
CA SER A 4 20.69 3.20 19.05
C SER A 4 19.51 4.01 18.53
N ASN A 5 19.79 5.23 18.05
CA ASN A 5 18.82 6.01 17.28
C ASN A 5 18.72 5.41 15.89
N ARG A 6 17.79 4.46 15.71
CA ARG A 6 17.38 4.01 14.40
C ARG A 6 16.14 4.79 14.01
N GLY A 7 16.21 5.47 12.88
CA GLY A 7 15.15 6.34 12.40
C GLY A 7 13.85 5.59 12.09
N LEU A 8 12.76 6.29 12.25
CA LEU A 8 11.42 5.86 11.86
C LEU A 8 11.42 5.40 10.40
N ILE A 9 11.25 4.10 10.19
CA ILE A 9 10.99 3.52 8.89
C ILE A 9 9.49 3.69 8.63
N PRO A 10 9.08 4.56 7.72
CA PRO A 10 7.74 4.41 7.15
C PRO A 10 7.80 3.16 6.27
N VAL A 11 7.38 2.04 6.84
CA VAL A 11 7.21 0.80 6.09
C VAL A 11 6.29 1.09 4.91
N ILE A 12 6.85 0.96 3.71
CA ILE A 12 6.13 1.19 2.46
C ILE A 12 5.17 0.01 2.27
N PHE A 13 4.00 0.12 2.85
CA PHE A 13 2.86 -0.72 2.53
C PHE A 13 2.06 -0.12 1.39
N GLY A 14 2.65 -0.09 0.21
CA GLY A 14 1.82 -0.32 -0.94
C GLY A 14 1.44 -1.81 -0.89
N LEU A 15 0.28 -2.15 -0.35
CA LEU A 15 -0.27 -3.48 -0.53
C LEU A 15 -0.21 -3.75 -2.04
N LEU A 16 0.65 -4.67 -2.43
CA LEU A 16 0.66 -5.23 -3.76
C LEU A 16 -0.69 -5.91 -3.93
N ALA A 17 -1.67 -5.16 -4.43
CA ALA A 17 -2.99 -5.69 -4.72
C ALA A 17 -2.83 -6.68 -5.85
N MET A 18 -2.82 -7.93 -5.49
CA MET A 18 -2.66 -9.03 -6.43
C MET A 18 -3.97 -9.29 -7.12
N GLN A 19 -3.89 -9.27 -8.43
CA GLN A 19 -5.02 -9.59 -9.29
C GLN A 19 -5.35 -11.08 -9.16
N SER A 20 -6.54 -11.35 -8.70
CA SER A 20 -7.19 -12.63 -8.97
C SER A 20 -7.86 -12.55 -10.34
N PRO A 21 -7.57 -13.42 -11.30
CA PRO A 21 -8.31 -13.43 -12.56
C PRO A 21 -9.74 -13.90 -12.29
N ARG A 22 -10.71 -12.99 -12.34
CA ARG A 22 -12.12 -13.34 -12.40
C ARG A 22 -12.62 -13.11 -13.82
N SER A 23 -12.93 -14.22 -14.48
CA SER A 23 -13.82 -14.25 -15.63
C SER A 23 -15.24 -14.49 -15.07
N GLU A 24 -16.04 -13.45 -14.96
CA GLU A 24 -17.50 -13.59 -14.76
C GLU A 24 -18.22 -13.31 -16.07
N ALA A 25 -19.16 -14.19 -16.40
CA ALA A 25 -19.99 -14.06 -17.58
C ALA A 25 -20.90 -12.83 -17.46
N VAL A 26 -20.82 -11.94 -18.44
CA VAL A 26 -21.64 -10.71 -18.52
C VAL A 26 -23.07 -11.07 -18.92
N THR A 27 -24.04 -10.70 -18.09
CA THR A 27 -25.46 -10.80 -18.43
C THR A 27 -25.83 -9.64 -19.38
N PRO A 28 -26.46 -9.93 -20.54
CA PRO A 28 -26.84 -8.86 -21.47
C PRO A 28 -27.87 -7.93 -20.84
N GLY A 29 -27.58 -6.63 -20.81
CA GLY A 29 -28.53 -5.56 -20.41
C GLY A 29 -28.20 -4.80 -19.13
N SER A 30 -27.18 -5.19 -18.38
CA SER A 30 -26.63 -4.38 -17.29
C SER A 30 -25.41 -3.58 -17.76
N VAL A 31 -25.22 -2.36 -17.21
CA VAL A 31 -23.93 -1.66 -17.34
C VAL A 31 -22.85 -2.67 -16.97
N PRO A 32 -21.92 -3.02 -17.87
CA PRO A 32 -20.96 -4.07 -17.58
C PRO A 32 -20.14 -3.65 -16.35
N PHE A 33 -20.19 -4.48 -15.31
CA PHE A 33 -19.30 -4.32 -14.16
C PHE A 33 -17.88 -4.51 -14.67
N MET A 34 -17.10 -3.44 -14.60
CA MET A 34 -15.69 -3.47 -15.03
C MET A 34 -14.87 -4.15 -13.94
N PRO A 35 -14.16 -5.25 -14.27
CA PRO A 35 -13.26 -5.86 -13.33
C PRO A 35 -12.31 -4.83 -12.75
N ASN A 36 -12.19 -4.81 -11.44
CA ASN A 36 -11.34 -3.89 -10.73
C ASN A 36 -9.95 -4.51 -10.60
N ASN A 37 -8.93 -3.91 -11.20
CA ASN A 37 -7.55 -4.37 -11.08
C ASN A 37 -6.87 -3.86 -9.80
N HIS A 38 -7.64 -3.45 -8.82
CA HIS A 38 -7.22 -2.91 -7.54
C HIS A 38 -6.20 -1.77 -7.66
N GLY A 39 -6.60 -0.57 -7.33
CA GLY A 39 -5.76 0.63 -7.44
C GLY A 39 -4.42 0.48 -6.74
N LYS A 40 -3.43 1.18 -7.26
CA LYS A 40 -2.06 1.19 -6.75
C LYS A 40 -1.81 2.38 -5.85
N SER A 41 -0.88 2.25 -4.93
CA SER A 41 -0.42 3.30 -4.03
C SER A 41 1.09 3.21 -3.85
N ILE A 42 1.72 4.29 -3.39
CA ILE A 42 3.15 4.31 -3.04
C ILE A 42 3.30 4.05 -1.53
N THR A 43 2.61 4.81 -0.69
CA THR A 43 2.80 4.76 0.77
C THR A 43 1.51 4.56 1.56
N THR A 44 0.34 4.72 0.94
CA THR A 44 -0.95 4.64 1.64
C THR A 44 -1.65 3.31 1.42
N PRO A 45 -2.45 2.81 2.37
CA PRO A 45 -3.25 1.62 2.15
C PRO A 45 -4.40 1.89 1.18
N THR A 46 -4.77 0.84 0.44
CA THR A 46 -6.03 0.75 -0.28
C THR A 46 -6.99 -0.16 0.48
N ALA A 47 -8.29 -0.12 0.17
CA ALA A 47 -9.26 -0.98 0.81
C ALA A 47 -9.15 -2.45 0.38
N TRP A 48 -8.52 -2.73 -0.76
CA TRP A 48 -8.33 -4.09 -1.24
C TRP A 48 -7.09 -4.74 -0.64
N GLY A 49 -7.17 -6.03 -0.37
CA GLY A 49 -6.10 -6.86 0.14
C GLY A 49 -6.05 -8.24 -0.53
N ALA A 50 -5.23 -9.12 0.00
CA ALA A 50 -5.22 -10.52 -0.39
C ALA A 50 -6.44 -11.26 0.17
N SER A 51 -6.96 -12.22 -0.57
CA SER A 51 -8.13 -13.02 -0.22
C SER A 51 -8.06 -14.39 -0.88
N ASN A 52 -9.05 -15.24 -0.61
CA ASN A 52 -9.25 -16.49 -1.34
C ASN A 52 -7.99 -17.39 -1.44
N ASN A 53 -7.25 -17.53 -0.35
CA ASN A 53 -6.01 -18.32 -0.24
C ASN A 53 -4.87 -17.82 -1.14
N VAL A 54 -4.80 -16.53 -1.39
CA VAL A 54 -3.62 -15.91 -2.02
C VAL A 54 -2.49 -15.80 -1.01
N VAL A 55 -1.32 -16.26 -1.39
CA VAL A 55 -0.04 -16.03 -0.69
C VAL A 55 0.76 -15.02 -1.50
N PHE A 56 1.47 -14.12 -0.82
CA PHE A 56 2.30 -13.13 -1.47
C PHE A 56 3.61 -12.91 -0.74
N VAL A 57 4.60 -12.50 -1.50
CA VAL A 57 5.91 -12.06 -1.01
C VAL A 57 6.30 -10.75 -1.69
N GLY A 58 7.04 -9.93 -0.98
CA GLY A 58 7.52 -8.67 -1.54
C GLY A 58 8.69 -8.13 -0.74
N ALA A 59 9.34 -7.14 -1.33
CA ALA A 59 10.38 -6.35 -0.69
C ALA A 59 10.29 -4.91 -1.20
N GLY A 60 10.75 -3.99 -0.39
CA GLY A 60 10.81 -2.60 -0.76
C GLY A 60 11.78 -1.84 0.11
N GLY A 61 12.02 -0.60 -0.25
CA GLY A 61 12.95 0.24 0.50
C GLY A 61 12.84 1.70 0.13
N THR A 62 13.65 2.49 0.82
CA THR A 62 13.78 3.93 0.64
C THR A 62 15.25 4.34 0.63
N SER A 63 15.58 5.37 -0.12
CA SER A 63 16.91 5.94 -0.16
C SER A 63 16.84 7.44 -0.52
N PRO A 64 17.43 8.33 0.30
CA PRO A 64 17.92 8.08 1.66
C PRO A 64 16.75 7.80 2.63
N SER A 65 17.02 7.22 3.78
CA SER A 65 16.06 7.22 4.88
C SER A 65 16.04 8.58 5.56
N PRO A 66 14.87 9.04 6.05
CA PRO A 66 14.77 10.37 6.67
C PRO A 66 15.75 10.53 7.81
N TYR A 67 16.43 11.68 7.86
CA TYR A 67 17.39 12.09 8.90
C TYR A 67 18.69 11.27 9.02
N TYR A 68 18.75 10.05 8.43
CA TYR A 68 19.91 9.16 8.59
C TYR A 68 20.75 9.00 7.33
N HIS A 69 20.25 9.45 6.16
CA HIS A 69 20.95 9.43 4.87
C HIS A 69 21.44 8.04 4.39
N SER A 70 21.08 6.99 5.10
CA SER A 70 21.32 5.61 4.68
C SER A 70 20.15 5.08 3.86
N SER A 71 20.34 4.01 3.12
CA SER A 71 19.23 3.27 2.53
C SER A 71 18.63 2.34 3.57
N ASP A 72 17.33 2.10 3.43
CA ASP A 72 16.57 1.24 4.34
C ASP A 72 15.56 0.40 3.58
N GLY A 73 15.23 -0.79 4.09
CA GLY A 73 14.37 -1.71 3.39
C GLY A 73 13.69 -2.72 4.29
N ALA A 74 12.61 -3.29 3.76
CA ALA A 74 11.83 -4.33 4.43
C ALA A 74 11.45 -5.43 3.44
N ALA A 75 11.28 -6.65 3.95
CA ALA A 75 10.69 -7.76 3.23
C ALA A 75 9.40 -8.19 3.90
N VAL A 76 8.47 -8.69 3.10
CA VAL A 76 7.16 -9.09 3.56
C VAL A 76 6.78 -10.46 3.01
N VAL A 77 6.08 -11.22 3.81
CA VAL A 77 5.32 -12.39 3.39
C VAL A 77 3.94 -12.31 3.99
N GLY A 78 2.93 -12.70 3.24
CA GLY A 78 1.59 -12.66 3.76
C GLY A 78 0.65 -13.59 3.02
N PHE A 79 -0.55 -13.71 3.56
CA PHE A 79 -1.61 -14.50 2.99
C PHE A 79 -2.97 -13.84 3.22
N GLY A 80 -3.92 -14.19 2.37
CA GLY A 80 -5.29 -13.73 2.48
C GLY A 80 -6.27 -14.87 2.55
N VAL A 81 -7.24 -14.75 3.46
CA VAL A 81 -8.34 -15.71 3.63
C VAL A 81 -9.69 -15.01 3.53
N GLY A 82 -10.72 -15.77 3.23
CA GLY A 82 -12.08 -15.27 3.09
C GLY A 82 -12.40 -14.78 1.68
N ASP A 83 -13.67 -14.49 1.44
CA ASP A 83 -14.21 -14.00 0.17
C ASP A 83 -14.81 -12.60 0.40
N PRO A 84 -14.15 -11.53 -0.05
CA PRO A 84 -14.57 -10.16 0.23
C PRO A 84 -15.87 -9.77 -0.49
N VAL A 85 -16.23 -10.49 -1.53
CA VAL A 85 -17.48 -10.25 -2.27
C VAL A 85 -18.68 -10.83 -1.55
N LYS A 86 -18.55 -12.05 -1.00
CA LYS A 86 -19.62 -12.68 -0.25
C LYS A 86 -19.72 -12.18 1.17
N ASN A 87 -18.56 -11.98 1.84
CA ASN A 87 -18.48 -11.62 3.26
C ASN A 87 -17.34 -10.64 3.50
N LEU A 88 -16.30 -11.10 4.18
CA LEU A 88 -15.10 -10.38 4.53
C LEU A 88 -13.88 -11.19 4.11
N ALA A 89 -12.79 -10.50 3.83
CA ALA A 89 -11.49 -11.12 3.68
C ALA A 89 -10.49 -10.49 4.66
N LEU A 90 -9.60 -11.32 5.18
CA LEU A 90 -8.52 -10.93 6.07
C LEU A 90 -7.19 -11.18 5.37
N THR A 91 -6.37 -10.16 5.29
CA THR A 91 -4.96 -10.24 4.91
C THR A 91 -4.10 -10.19 6.16
N CYS A 92 -3.22 -11.17 6.31
CA CYS A 92 -2.20 -11.21 7.36
C CYS A 92 -0.83 -11.06 6.71
N THR A 93 0.01 -10.19 7.27
CA THR A 93 1.35 -9.92 6.75
C THR A 93 2.38 -9.98 7.87
N LEU A 94 3.45 -10.70 7.64
CA LEU A 94 4.67 -10.67 8.45
C LEU A 94 5.73 -9.85 7.73
N ILE A 95 6.41 -8.99 8.46
CA ILE A 95 7.35 -8.02 7.95
C ILE A 95 8.67 -8.20 8.68
N SER A 96 9.75 -8.32 7.92
CA SER A 96 11.11 -8.14 8.44
C SER A 96 11.52 -6.70 8.15
N ILE A 97 11.80 -5.94 9.19
CA ILE A 97 12.15 -4.51 9.10
C ILE A 97 13.67 -4.35 8.90
N ASP A 98 14.47 -5.27 9.42
CA ASP A 98 15.92 -5.29 9.24
C ASP A 98 16.32 -6.41 8.28
N LEU A 99 16.59 -6.05 7.01
CA LEU A 99 17.06 -7.00 6.00
C LEU A 99 18.51 -7.42 6.17
N THR A 100 19.27 -6.71 7.00
CA THR A 100 20.70 -6.97 7.18
C THR A 100 20.93 -8.07 8.21
N GLN A 101 20.16 -8.04 9.28
CA GLN A 101 20.33 -8.95 10.43
C GLN A 101 19.13 -9.87 10.65
N TRP A 102 18.00 -9.62 9.99
CA TRP A 102 16.76 -10.38 10.14
C TRP A 102 16.26 -10.49 11.59
N GLN A 103 16.37 -9.39 12.35
CA GLN A 103 16.11 -9.41 13.80
C GLN A 103 14.81 -8.72 14.23
N GLU A 104 14.34 -7.78 13.44
CA GLU A 104 13.17 -6.98 13.79
C GLU A 104 11.96 -7.38 12.94
N TYR A 105 10.93 -7.86 13.60
CA TYR A 105 9.72 -8.34 12.96
C TYR A 105 8.49 -7.58 13.44
N SER A 106 7.63 -7.27 12.53
CA SER A 106 6.29 -6.78 12.81
C SER A 106 5.25 -7.55 12.02
N SER A 107 3.99 -7.35 12.37
CA SER A 107 2.86 -7.87 11.61
C SER A 107 1.87 -6.78 11.27
N ALA A 108 1.09 -7.01 10.22
CA ALA A 108 -0.04 -6.18 9.85
C ALA A 108 -1.24 -7.05 9.51
N PHE A 109 -2.42 -6.52 9.83
CA PHE A 109 -3.70 -7.16 9.55
C PHE A 109 -4.61 -6.18 8.83
N HIS A 110 -5.26 -6.64 7.77
CA HIS A 110 -6.18 -5.85 6.99
C HIS A 110 -7.46 -6.66 6.72
N LEU A 111 -8.56 -6.20 7.26
CA LEU A 111 -9.89 -6.76 7.06
C LEU A 111 -10.65 -5.89 6.05
N TYR A 112 -11.24 -6.49 5.01
CA TYR A 112 -11.92 -5.71 3.99
C TYR A 112 -13.12 -6.43 3.39
N ARG A 113 -13.98 -5.63 2.75
CA ARG A 113 -15.15 -6.09 2.01
C ARG A 113 -15.26 -5.34 0.70
N ASP A 114 -15.60 -6.07 -0.35
CA ASP A 114 -16.03 -5.54 -1.65
C ASP A 114 -17.51 -5.11 -1.54
N LEU A 115 -17.79 -3.88 -1.99
CA LEU A 115 -19.14 -3.30 -1.94
C LEU A 115 -19.89 -3.44 -3.27
N GLY A 116 -19.23 -4.01 -4.29
CA GLY A 116 -19.70 -3.95 -5.67
C GLY A 116 -19.38 -2.60 -6.32
N ASP A 117 -19.75 -2.42 -7.57
CA ASP A 117 -19.55 -1.20 -8.37
C ASP A 117 -18.13 -0.63 -8.32
N GLY A 118 -17.12 -1.51 -8.16
CA GLY A 118 -15.72 -1.13 -8.03
C GLY A 118 -15.34 -0.52 -6.69
N GLY A 119 -16.22 -0.52 -5.70
CA GLY A 119 -15.99 0.01 -4.35
C GLY A 119 -15.54 -1.06 -3.36
N ALA A 120 -14.75 -0.67 -2.37
CA ALA A 120 -14.37 -1.52 -1.22
C ALA A 120 -14.17 -0.66 0.03
N VAL A 121 -14.34 -1.27 1.19
CA VAL A 121 -13.98 -0.70 2.49
C VAL A 121 -13.04 -1.63 3.21
N GLY A 122 -12.10 -1.07 3.96
CA GLY A 122 -11.13 -1.82 4.74
C GLY A 122 -10.80 -1.13 6.06
N VAL A 123 -10.41 -1.95 7.03
CA VAL A 123 -9.83 -1.50 8.30
C VAL A 123 -8.57 -2.30 8.55
N GLY A 124 -7.57 -1.67 9.11
CA GLY A 124 -6.31 -2.38 9.34
C GLY A 124 -5.52 -1.85 10.51
N VAL A 125 -4.56 -2.66 10.90
CA VAL A 125 -3.51 -2.32 11.87
C VAL A 125 -2.16 -2.68 11.28
N GLU A 126 -1.22 -1.77 11.40
CA GLU A 126 0.17 -1.94 10.94
C GLU A 126 1.14 -1.78 12.11
N ASN A 127 2.34 -2.28 11.94
CA ASN A 127 3.42 -2.21 12.92
C ASN A 127 3.05 -2.80 14.29
N VAL A 128 2.38 -3.95 14.26
CA VAL A 128 2.22 -4.77 15.48
C VAL A 128 3.54 -5.50 15.70
N MET A 129 4.41 -4.89 16.52
CA MET A 129 5.74 -5.42 16.77
C MET A 129 5.67 -6.81 17.42
N LEU A 130 6.43 -7.74 16.88
CA LEU A 130 6.59 -9.11 17.37
C LEU A 130 7.89 -9.29 18.16
N THR A 131 8.86 -8.38 17.95
CA THR A 131 10.15 -8.35 18.63
C THR A 131 10.32 -7.02 19.36
N SER A 132 11.22 -7.02 20.36
CA SER A 132 11.61 -5.78 21.05
C SER A 132 12.63 -5.00 20.21
N GLY A 133 12.54 -3.67 20.20
CA GLY A 133 13.53 -2.81 19.56
C GLY A 133 13.01 -1.99 18.39
N GLY A 134 11.80 -2.22 17.93
CA GLY A 134 11.19 -1.42 16.88
C GLY A 134 10.86 -0.01 17.35
N ASP A 135 11.16 0.95 16.53
CA ASP A 135 11.01 2.39 16.77
C ASP A 135 9.70 2.98 16.22
N SER A 136 8.90 2.18 15.53
CA SER A 136 7.64 2.61 14.93
C SER A 136 6.43 2.15 15.76
N GLY A 137 5.56 3.10 16.11
CA GLY A 137 4.31 2.82 16.81
C GLY A 137 3.27 2.12 15.91
N LYS A 138 2.31 1.45 16.55
CA LYS A 138 1.16 0.88 15.86
C LYS A 138 0.35 1.96 15.16
N SER A 139 -0.10 1.67 13.94
CA SER A 139 -0.98 2.53 13.16
C SER A 139 -2.29 1.80 12.89
N LEU A 140 -3.40 2.43 13.23
CA LEU A 140 -4.75 1.95 12.91
C LEU A 140 -5.30 2.79 11.78
N TYR A 141 -6.09 2.19 10.89
CA TYR A 141 -6.72 2.94 9.81
C TYR A 141 -8.06 2.35 9.37
N VAL A 142 -8.86 3.21 8.76
CA VAL A 142 -10.01 2.86 7.95
C VAL A 142 -9.84 3.48 6.57
N VAL A 143 -10.23 2.76 5.52
CA VAL A 143 -10.06 3.22 4.14
C VAL A 143 -11.25 2.79 3.28
N TYR A 144 -11.66 3.69 2.40
CA TYR A 144 -12.55 3.42 1.28
C TYR A 144 -11.76 3.55 -0.01
N SER A 145 -11.96 2.63 -0.94
CA SER A 145 -11.36 2.66 -2.27
C SER A 145 -12.40 2.44 -3.35
N ARG A 146 -12.18 3.03 -4.52
CA ARG A 146 -13.07 2.87 -5.67
C ARG A 146 -12.29 2.85 -6.98
N GLY A 147 -12.60 1.89 -7.83
CA GLY A 147 -12.31 1.91 -9.25
C GLY A 147 -13.49 2.54 -9.99
N VAL A 148 -13.25 3.57 -10.77
CA VAL A 148 -14.29 4.36 -11.45
C VAL A 148 -14.92 3.53 -12.56
N GLN A 149 -16.23 3.24 -12.42
CA GLN A 149 -17.01 2.45 -13.36
C GLN A 149 -17.59 3.35 -14.45
N ASN A 150 -16.73 3.75 -15.41
CA ASN A 150 -17.11 4.59 -16.53
C ASN A 150 -16.36 4.12 -17.80
N GLU A 151 -17.03 4.04 -18.92
CA GLU A 151 -16.48 3.57 -20.19
C GLU A 151 -15.23 4.36 -20.63
N ASN A 152 -15.12 5.64 -20.32
CA ASN A 152 -13.95 6.48 -20.63
C ASN A 152 -12.68 6.03 -19.87
N PHE A 153 -12.89 5.36 -18.75
CA PHE A 153 -11.79 4.81 -17.93
C PHE A 153 -11.60 3.31 -18.10
N PHE A 154 -12.24 2.71 -19.09
CA PHE A 154 -12.08 1.28 -19.35
C PHE A 154 -10.86 1.01 -20.24
N ASN A 155 -10.02 0.07 -19.83
CA ASN A 155 -8.94 -0.46 -20.64
C ASN A 155 -9.34 -1.81 -21.23
N LYS A 156 -9.53 -1.85 -22.55
CA LYS A 156 -9.95 -3.07 -23.27
C LYS A 156 -8.89 -4.17 -23.23
N ASN A 157 -7.60 -3.81 -23.13
CA ASN A 157 -6.51 -4.78 -23.15
C ASN A 157 -6.37 -5.48 -21.80
N THR A 158 -6.52 -4.75 -20.70
CA THR A 158 -6.45 -5.31 -19.35
C THR A 158 -7.83 -5.73 -18.82
N ASN A 159 -8.89 -5.39 -19.54
CA ASN A 159 -10.28 -5.61 -19.14
C ASN A 159 -10.56 -5.08 -17.73
N ALA A 160 -10.10 -3.89 -17.42
CA ALA A 160 -10.20 -3.29 -16.10
C ALA A 160 -10.39 -1.77 -16.16
N THR A 161 -10.82 -1.17 -15.05
CA THR A 161 -10.87 0.30 -14.95
C THR A 161 -9.47 0.88 -14.79
N LYS A 162 -9.22 2.03 -15.44
CA LYS A 162 -7.94 2.74 -15.39
C LYS A 162 -7.80 3.63 -14.16
N LEU A 163 -8.91 4.19 -13.66
CA LEU A 163 -8.88 5.20 -12.61
C LEU A 163 -9.33 4.61 -11.29
N HIS A 164 -8.47 4.70 -10.29
CA HIS A 164 -8.76 4.31 -8.92
C HIS A 164 -8.43 5.46 -7.98
N TYR A 165 -9.18 5.57 -6.90
CA TYR A 165 -8.84 6.44 -5.78
C TYR A 165 -9.15 5.77 -4.46
N SER A 166 -8.48 6.23 -3.41
CA SER A 166 -8.74 5.83 -2.03
C SER A 166 -8.74 7.05 -1.14
N VAL A 167 -9.53 7.00 -0.09
CA VAL A 167 -9.54 7.98 1.00
C VAL A 167 -9.67 7.24 2.31
N GLY A 168 -8.91 7.64 3.31
CA GLY A 168 -8.91 7.01 4.62
C GLY A 168 -8.46 7.94 5.72
N ALA A 169 -8.58 7.45 6.93
CA ALA A 169 -8.09 8.11 8.13
C ALA A 169 -7.43 7.09 9.05
N GLY A 170 -6.44 7.53 9.81
CA GLY A 170 -5.72 6.62 10.69
C GLY A 170 -4.91 7.34 11.76
N THR A 171 -4.31 6.57 12.66
CA THR A 171 -3.41 7.01 13.73
C THR A 171 -1.96 6.69 13.38
N GLY A 172 -1.04 7.01 14.27
CA GLY A 172 0.37 6.68 14.09
C GLY A 172 0.95 7.36 12.84
N ARG A 173 1.53 6.58 11.92
CA ARG A 173 2.20 7.10 10.73
C ARG A 173 1.35 7.99 9.82
N PHE A 174 0.02 7.99 9.97
CA PHE A 174 -0.87 8.86 9.19
C PHE A 174 -1.02 10.27 9.75
N GLY A 175 -0.43 10.55 10.89
CA GLY A 175 -0.52 11.88 11.49
C GLY A 175 0.48 12.18 12.58
N GLU A 176 1.16 11.21 13.16
CA GLU A 176 2.18 11.44 14.18
C GLU A 176 3.52 11.70 13.51
N LYS A 177 4.15 12.82 13.87
CA LYS A 177 5.45 13.21 13.35
C LYS A 177 6.57 12.66 14.23
N SER A 178 7.73 12.44 13.60
CA SER A 178 8.90 11.93 14.30
C SER A 178 9.42 12.89 15.38
N PRO A 179 10.19 12.40 16.35
CA PRO A 179 10.89 13.25 17.31
C PRO A 179 11.77 14.30 16.63
N GLU A 180 12.41 13.96 15.51
CA GLU A 180 13.25 14.87 14.73
C GLU A 180 12.43 15.97 14.06
N ASP A 181 11.25 15.68 13.55
CA ASP A 181 10.31 16.69 13.03
C ASP A 181 9.88 17.66 14.12
N ILE A 182 9.56 17.14 15.29
CA ILE A 182 9.15 17.94 16.45
C ILE A 182 10.30 18.85 16.90
N ALA A 183 11.50 18.31 17.00
CA ALA A 183 12.69 19.05 17.37
C ALA A 183 13.05 20.13 16.34
N SER A 184 12.77 19.90 15.06
CA SER A 184 12.97 20.88 13.98
C SER A 184 11.83 21.89 13.83
N GLY A 185 10.85 21.89 14.72
CA GLY A 185 9.76 22.87 14.75
C GLY A 185 8.63 22.61 13.77
N LYS A 186 8.54 21.44 13.15
CA LYS A 186 7.48 21.09 12.20
C LYS A 186 6.14 20.71 12.86
N GLY A 187 6.07 20.78 14.19
CA GLY A 187 4.89 20.42 14.97
C GLY A 187 4.79 18.92 15.22
N LYS A 188 3.78 18.51 15.97
CA LYS A 188 3.60 17.12 16.42
C LYS A 188 2.70 16.29 15.50
N ASN A 189 1.76 16.95 14.81
CA ASN A 189 0.68 16.30 14.11
C ASN A 189 0.64 16.65 12.64
N GLY A 190 0.23 15.69 11.82
CA GLY A 190 -0.20 15.86 10.45
C GLY A 190 -1.73 15.92 10.36
N THR A 191 -2.29 15.40 9.26
CA THR A 191 -3.74 15.51 8.99
C THR A 191 -4.56 14.34 9.53
N TYR A 192 -3.94 13.20 9.82
CA TYR A 192 -4.60 11.93 10.13
C TYR A 192 -5.52 11.41 9.02
N VAL A 193 -5.54 12.09 7.87
CA VAL A 193 -6.30 11.71 6.67
C VAL A 193 -5.30 11.42 5.58
N PHE A 194 -5.51 10.34 4.87
CA PHE A 194 -4.68 9.95 3.73
C PHE A 194 -5.54 9.63 2.51
N GLY A 195 -4.92 9.57 1.35
CA GLY A 195 -5.59 9.16 0.13
C GLY A 195 -4.63 8.99 -1.02
N ASN A 196 -5.10 8.32 -2.06
CA ASN A 196 -4.33 8.15 -3.28
C ASN A 196 -5.21 8.20 -4.53
N ILE A 197 -4.56 8.46 -5.64
CA ILE A 197 -5.14 8.33 -6.97
C ILE A 197 -4.12 7.55 -7.81
N SER A 198 -4.58 6.54 -8.53
CA SER A 198 -3.81 5.84 -9.54
C SER A 198 -4.52 5.82 -10.88
N TYR A 199 -3.78 6.09 -11.95
CA TYR A 199 -4.30 6.11 -13.30
C TYR A 199 -3.44 5.27 -14.23
N GLU A 200 -4.05 4.28 -14.88
CA GLU A 200 -3.39 3.41 -15.84
C GLU A 200 -3.24 4.14 -17.19
N ILE A 201 -2.02 4.55 -17.52
CA ILE A 201 -1.69 5.27 -18.76
C ILE A 201 -1.32 4.35 -19.92
N ALA A 202 -0.88 3.14 -19.62
CA ALA A 202 -0.62 2.05 -20.56
C ALA A 202 -0.93 0.74 -19.84
N ASP A 203 -1.06 -0.35 -20.58
CA ASP A 203 -1.46 -1.65 -20.01
C ASP A 203 -0.64 -2.01 -18.78
N SER A 204 -1.34 -2.11 -17.64
CA SER A 204 -0.77 -2.37 -16.31
C SER A 204 0.36 -1.42 -15.87
N PHE A 205 0.49 -0.25 -16.50
CA PHE A 205 1.42 0.81 -16.12
C PHE A 205 0.64 2.00 -15.57
N ASN A 206 0.86 2.32 -14.29
CA ASN A 206 0.09 3.30 -13.55
C ASN A 206 0.93 4.50 -13.14
N LEU A 207 0.38 5.69 -13.27
CA LEU A 207 0.82 6.87 -12.52
C LEU A 207 0.10 6.90 -11.18
N ILE A 208 0.81 7.27 -10.13
CA ILE A 208 0.30 7.24 -8.76
C ILE A 208 0.67 8.54 -8.08
N THR A 209 -0.26 9.08 -7.31
CA THR A 209 0.02 10.12 -6.32
C THR A 209 -0.72 9.78 -5.05
N ASP A 210 -0.11 10.01 -3.91
CA ASP A 210 -0.76 9.84 -2.61
C ASP A 210 -0.36 10.92 -1.60
N TRP A 211 -1.27 11.18 -0.70
CA TRP A 211 -1.08 11.95 0.52
C TRP A 211 -1.13 11.00 1.71
N ASN A 212 -0.03 10.87 2.44
CA ASN A 212 0.07 9.88 3.52
C ASN A 212 -0.33 10.41 4.92
N GLY A 213 -0.91 11.61 4.96
CA GLY A 213 -1.23 12.30 6.20
C GLY A 213 -0.17 13.31 6.64
N LEU A 214 1.02 13.20 6.13
CA LEU A 214 2.17 14.07 6.39
C LEU A 214 2.69 14.74 5.12
N ASN A 215 2.92 13.96 4.07
CA ASN A 215 3.54 14.44 2.83
C ASN A 215 2.83 13.91 1.59
N LEU A 216 3.00 14.66 0.51
CA LEU A 216 2.64 14.23 -0.84
C LEU A 216 3.74 13.33 -1.41
N ASN A 217 3.33 12.27 -2.10
CA ASN A 217 4.20 11.32 -2.78
C ASN A 217 3.70 11.13 -4.21
N ALA A 218 4.60 10.76 -5.11
CA ALA A 218 4.26 10.44 -6.48
C ALA A 218 5.13 9.31 -7.01
N GLY A 219 4.61 8.53 -7.95
CA GLY A 219 5.37 7.44 -8.52
C GLY A 219 4.65 6.72 -9.64
N VAL A 220 5.20 5.59 -10.00
CA VAL A 220 4.72 4.72 -11.06
C VAL A 220 4.72 3.28 -10.58
N SER A 221 3.85 2.47 -11.17
CA SER A 221 3.92 1.02 -11.01
C SER A 221 3.68 0.31 -12.33
N LYS A 222 4.31 -0.85 -12.48
CA LYS A 222 4.10 -1.74 -13.61
C LYS A 222 3.91 -3.16 -13.10
N THR A 223 2.87 -3.81 -13.59
CA THR A 223 2.68 -5.24 -13.39
C THR A 223 3.09 -5.99 -14.64
N PHE A 224 3.91 -6.99 -14.48
CA PHE A 224 4.38 -7.91 -15.51
C PHE A 224 3.76 -9.28 -15.26
N SER A 225 3.57 -10.05 -16.32
CA SER A 225 3.22 -11.46 -16.21
C SER A 225 4.42 -12.31 -16.62
N ILE A 226 4.92 -13.13 -15.71
CA ILE A 226 5.95 -14.13 -15.99
C ILE A 226 5.26 -15.48 -16.00
N GLY A 227 4.89 -15.94 -17.18
CA GLY A 227 3.95 -17.05 -17.33
C GLY A 227 2.58 -16.65 -16.78
N THR A 228 2.09 -17.35 -15.77
CA THR A 228 0.80 -17.05 -15.09
C THR A 228 0.97 -16.24 -13.79
N ILE A 229 2.20 -15.91 -13.41
CA ILE A 229 2.50 -15.24 -12.13
C ILE A 229 2.60 -13.73 -12.37
N PRO A 230 1.74 -12.90 -11.76
CA PRO A 230 1.84 -11.45 -11.83
C PRO A 230 2.94 -10.96 -10.89
N PHE A 231 3.92 -10.25 -11.43
CA PHE A 231 4.96 -9.57 -10.68
C PHE A 231 4.79 -8.05 -10.82
N SER A 232 4.70 -7.34 -9.72
CA SER A 232 4.55 -5.89 -9.72
C SER A 232 5.82 -5.20 -9.21
N LEU A 233 6.19 -4.11 -9.89
CA LEU A 233 7.22 -3.18 -9.47
C LEU A 233 6.61 -1.79 -9.32
N SER A 234 7.05 -1.07 -8.28
CA SER A 234 6.69 0.33 -8.05
C SER A 234 7.94 1.13 -7.73
N PHE A 235 8.00 2.35 -8.28
CA PHE A 235 9.04 3.33 -8.00
C PHE A 235 8.39 4.68 -7.75
N GLY A 236 8.93 5.44 -6.82
CA GLY A 236 8.36 6.75 -6.51
C GLY A 236 9.35 7.67 -5.82
N VAL A 237 8.88 8.89 -5.62
CA VAL A 237 9.51 9.89 -4.78
C VAL A 237 8.53 10.23 -3.67
N ALA A 238 8.94 9.96 -2.46
CA ALA A 238 8.19 10.32 -1.26
C ALA A 238 8.67 11.65 -0.70
N ASP A 239 7.83 12.22 0.17
CA ASP A 239 8.10 13.44 0.90
C ASP A 239 8.37 14.67 0.00
N LEU A 240 7.56 14.79 -1.07
CA LEU A 240 7.61 15.93 -2.01
C LEU A 240 7.26 17.27 -1.34
N THR A 241 6.52 17.23 -0.23
CA THR A 241 6.25 18.39 0.61
C THR A 241 7.15 18.37 1.84
N LYS A 242 7.36 19.53 2.45
CA LYS A 242 8.32 19.69 3.58
C LYS A 242 7.63 19.60 4.95
N ASN A 243 6.47 18.96 5.04
CA ASN A 243 5.71 18.93 6.30
C ASN A 243 6.32 17.97 7.33
N SER A 244 7.03 16.95 6.87
CA SER A 244 7.72 15.94 7.68
C SER A 244 8.96 15.46 6.93
N GLY A 245 9.96 14.92 7.63
CA GLY A 245 11.22 14.48 7.04
C GLY A 245 12.16 15.65 6.69
N ASP A 246 13.37 15.36 6.27
CA ASP A 246 14.42 16.32 5.94
C ASP A 246 14.62 16.53 4.43
N GLY A 247 13.86 15.83 3.59
CA GLY A 247 13.88 15.95 2.14
C GLY A 247 13.14 14.85 1.42
N SER A 248 13.06 15.00 0.11
CA SER A 248 12.47 13.96 -0.74
C SER A 248 13.38 12.74 -0.83
N ARG A 249 12.78 11.56 -0.94
CA ARG A 249 13.49 10.28 -1.00
C ARG A 249 12.92 9.38 -2.07
N PHE A 250 13.76 8.57 -2.66
CA PHE A 250 13.33 7.51 -3.55
C PHE A 250 12.73 6.36 -2.75
N VAL A 251 11.67 5.79 -3.27
CA VAL A 251 11.00 4.61 -2.73
C VAL A 251 10.80 3.59 -3.84
N PHE A 252 10.99 2.32 -3.52
CA PHE A 252 10.76 1.24 -4.44
C PHE A 252 10.12 0.05 -3.73
N ALA A 253 9.32 -0.71 -4.45
CA ALA A 253 8.76 -1.96 -3.96
C ALA A 253 8.57 -2.93 -5.12
N GLY A 254 8.69 -4.20 -4.82
CA GLY A 254 8.40 -5.27 -5.77
C GLY A 254 7.85 -6.49 -5.05
N GLY A 255 7.04 -7.27 -5.76
CA GLY A 255 6.52 -8.48 -5.20
C GLY A 255 5.58 -9.21 -6.15
N TYR A 256 5.23 -10.41 -5.75
CA TYR A 256 4.30 -11.25 -6.47
C TYR A 256 3.44 -12.06 -5.51
N GLY A 257 2.34 -12.63 -6.03
CA GLY A 257 1.52 -13.55 -5.32
C GLY A 257 0.91 -14.62 -6.20
N PHE A 258 0.52 -15.66 -5.55
CA PHE A 258 -0.09 -16.80 -6.18
C PHE A 258 -1.21 -17.34 -5.31
N LYS A 259 -2.16 -17.99 -5.95
CA LYS A 259 -3.27 -18.65 -5.27
C LYS A 259 -2.85 -20.09 -4.96
N LEU A 260 -3.08 -20.52 -3.70
CA LEU A 260 -2.94 -21.92 -3.28
C LEU A 260 -4.10 -22.76 -3.80
#